data_b503685a1a3a04e363e7cb3bc148ed7f
#
_entry.id   b503685a1a3a04e363e7cb3bc148ed7f
#
_cell.length_a   1.000
_cell.length_b   1.000
_cell.length_c   1.000
_cell.angle_alpha   90.00
_cell.angle_beta   90.00
_cell.angle_gamma   90.00
#
_symmetry.space_group_name_H-M   'P 1'
#
loop_
_entity.id
_entity.type
_entity.pdbx_description
1 polymer ?
#
loop_
_entity_poly.entity_id
_entity_poly.type
_entity_poly.pdbx_seq_one_letter_code
_entity_poly.pdbx_strand_id
1 'polypeptide(L)'
;MNGDHTNESEDLIAATIDAAEDICDPLEGLVEKAGSDPGAAFVSEVLERLAALKKDDRAAFEALRSKLKKAGCRVTALDEAIADESGEAGGRGPTQADILIELAQSAELFHTPDGSGFADLDINGHRETWPIRGKGFRRWLARRFFEATQGAPSSEALQSALNVIEAKAHFDAPERIVHVRVGGLDGRLYLDLGDEVWRAVEIDATGGA
;
A
#
# COMPACT_ATOMS: atom_id res chain seq x y z
N MET A 1 -27.05 -31.29 -61.06
CA MET A 1 -26.68 -31.72 -59.75
C MET A 1 -26.05 -30.53 -59.06
N ASN A 2 -26.87 -29.67 -58.48
CA ASN A 2 -26.45 -28.55 -57.65
C ASN A 2 -27.59 -28.30 -56.68
N GLY A 3 -27.40 -28.65 -55.45
CA GLY A 3 -28.31 -28.39 -54.37
C GLY A 3 -27.95 -29.32 -53.23
N ASP A 4 -27.26 -28.82 -52.21
CA ASP A 4 -27.45 -29.34 -50.87
C ASP A 4 -26.37 -28.80 -49.84
N HIS A 5 -25.75 -27.66 -50.15
CA HIS A 5 -24.74 -27.13 -49.20
C HIS A 5 -25.18 -25.88 -48.41
N THR A 6 -26.38 -25.36 -48.65
CA THR A 6 -26.91 -24.17 -47.99
C THR A 6 -27.68 -24.48 -46.69
N ASN A 7 -28.22 -25.69 -46.57
CA ASN A 7 -29.09 -26.05 -45.45
C ASN A 7 -28.29 -26.45 -44.16
N GLU A 8 -27.12 -27.07 -44.33
CA GLU A 8 -26.31 -27.48 -43.17
C GLU A 8 -25.69 -26.31 -42.41
N SER A 9 -25.38 -25.21 -43.11
CA SER A 9 -24.79 -24.00 -42.45
C SER A 9 -25.86 -23.21 -41.69
N GLU A 10 -27.07 -23.16 -42.16
CA GLU A 10 -28.19 -22.49 -41.47
C GLU A 10 -28.66 -23.29 -40.26
N ASP A 11 -28.69 -24.62 -40.34
CA ASP A 11 -29.01 -25.50 -39.21
C ASP A 11 -27.91 -25.46 -38.09
N LEU A 12 -26.62 -25.33 -38.47
CA LEU A 12 -25.52 -25.17 -37.53
C LEU A 12 -25.56 -23.81 -36.83
N ILE A 13 -25.93 -22.75 -37.56
CA ILE A 13 -26.07 -21.40 -36.95
C ILE A 13 -27.30 -21.36 -36.04
N ALA A 14 -28.43 -21.98 -36.46
CA ALA A 14 -29.63 -22.08 -35.61
C ALA A 14 -29.37 -22.90 -34.34
N ALA A 15 -28.67 -24.03 -34.45
CA ALA A 15 -28.28 -24.85 -33.28
C ALA A 15 -27.27 -24.13 -32.36
N THR A 16 -26.40 -23.26 -32.90
CA THR A 16 -25.46 -22.48 -32.13
C THR A 16 -26.15 -21.30 -31.41
N ILE A 17 -27.22 -20.75 -32.03
CA ILE A 17 -28.03 -19.69 -31.40
C ILE A 17 -28.95 -20.27 -30.32
N ASP A 18 -29.48 -21.49 -30.50
CA ASP A 18 -30.33 -22.17 -29.52
C ASP A 18 -29.50 -22.73 -28.32
N ALA A 19 -28.19 -22.97 -28.53
CA ALA A 19 -27.22 -23.33 -27.50
C ALA A 19 -26.54 -22.09 -26.84
N ALA A 20 -26.83 -20.88 -27.34
CA ALA A 20 -26.56 -19.67 -26.58
C ALA A 20 -27.57 -19.66 -25.43
N GLU A 21 -27.17 -20.24 -24.28
CA GLU A 21 -27.86 -20.03 -23.00
C GLU A 21 -28.21 -18.56 -22.90
N ASP A 22 -29.48 -18.25 -22.59
CA ASP A 22 -29.92 -16.92 -22.20
C ASP A 22 -28.93 -16.40 -21.15
N ILE A 23 -27.96 -15.60 -21.58
CA ILE A 23 -27.04 -14.88 -20.66
C ILE A 23 -27.90 -13.79 -20.04
N CYS A 24 -28.76 -14.23 -19.12
CA CYS A 24 -29.53 -13.32 -18.30
C CYS A 24 -28.51 -12.46 -17.51
N ASP A 25 -28.50 -11.15 -17.74
CA ASP A 25 -27.61 -10.25 -17.00
C ASP A 25 -27.84 -10.49 -15.50
N PRO A 26 -26.83 -10.93 -14.73
CA PRO A 26 -26.95 -11.19 -13.29
C PRO A 26 -27.51 -10.00 -12.51
N LEU A 27 -27.50 -8.80 -13.09
CA LEU A 27 -28.05 -7.59 -12.49
C LEU A 27 -29.54 -7.43 -12.74
N GLU A 28 -30.15 -8.22 -13.64
CA GLU A 28 -31.58 -8.16 -13.92
C GLU A 28 -32.39 -8.69 -12.73
N GLY A 29 -33.33 -7.88 -12.24
CA GLY A 29 -34.14 -8.20 -11.06
C GLY A 29 -33.36 -8.26 -9.74
N LEU A 30 -32.08 -7.84 -9.71
CA LEU A 30 -31.24 -7.90 -8.52
C LEU A 30 -31.82 -7.10 -7.33
N VAL A 31 -32.46 -5.97 -7.60
CA VAL A 31 -33.04 -5.11 -6.55
C VAL A 31 -34.19 -5.82 -5.84
N GLU A 32 -35.05 -6.50 -6.59
CA GLU A 32 -36.17 -7.28 -6.06
C GLU A 32 -35.67 -8.51 -5.29
N LYS A 33 -34.69 -9.21 -5.83
CA LYS A 33 -34.02 -10.34 -5.17
C LYS A 33 -33.36 -9.92 -3.86
N ALA A 34 -32.63 -8.81 -3.86
CA ALA A 34 -31.95 -8.28 -2.67
C ALA A 34 -32.93 -7.81 -1.58
N GLY A 35 -34.18 -7.44 -1.95
CA GLY A 35 -35.23 -7.10 -1.01
C GLY A 35 -35.80 -8.31 -0.23
N SER A 36 -35.75 -9.50 -0.85
CA SER A 36 -36.19 -10.76 -0.24
C SER A 36 -35.05 -11.58 0.33
N ASP A 37 -33.88 -11.53 -0.29
CA ASP A 37 -32.64 -12.19 0.14
C ASP A 37 -31.47 -11.19 0.17
N PRO A 38 -31.05 -10.74 1.36
CA PRO A 38 -29.90 -9.84 1.51
C PRO A 38 -28.58 -10.40 0.98
N GLY A 39 -28.48 -11.72 0.79
CA GLY A 39 -27.31 -12.40 0.23
C GLY A 39 -27.22 -12.36 -1.30
N ALA A 40 -28.32 -12.11 -1.99
CA ALA A 40 -28.39 -12.17 -3.47
C ALA A 40 -27.39 -11.23 -4.17
N ALA A 41 -27.06 -10.10 -3.56
CA ALA A 41 -26.08 -9.14 -4.10
C ALA A 41 -24.61 -9.57 -3.91
N PHE A 42 -24.33 -10.63 -3.14
CA PHE A 42 -22.99 -11.09 -2.79
C PHE A 42 -22.62 -12.40 -3.50
N VAL A 43 -23.37 -12.81 -4.51
CA VAL A 43 -23.03 -13.94 -5.37
C VAL A 43 -21.90 -13.53 -6.32
N SER A 44 -20.89 -14.40 -6.54
CA SER A 44 -19.68 -14.09 -7.33
C SER A 44 -20.00 -13.49 -8.70
N GLU A 45 -20.91 -14.11 -9.46
CA GLU A 45 -21.33 -13.61 -10.77
C GLU A 45 -21.91 -12.19 -10.73
N VAL A 46 -22.66 -11.88 -9.68
CA VAL A 46 -23.22 -10.53 -9.44
C VAL A 46 -22.12 -9.55 -9.08
N LEU A 47 -21.19 -9.94 -8.21
CA LEU A 47 -20.04 -9.11 -7.81
C LEU A 47 -19.13 -8.78 -9.00
N GLU A 48 -18.78 -9.78 -9.82
CA GLU A 48 -18.02 -9.58 -11.06
C GLU A 48 -18.71 -8.60 -12.00
N ARG A 49 -20.03 -8.76 -12.19
CA ARG A 49 -20.81 -7.89 -13.07
C ARG A 49 -20.96 -6.48 -12.51
N LEU A 50 -21.10 -6.32 -11.18
CA LEU A 50 -21.09 -5.03 -10.50
C LEU A 50 -19.73 -4.34 -10.59
N ALA A 51 -18.64 -5.10 -10.51
CA ALA A 51 -17.28 -4.59 -10.69
C ALA A 51 -17.08 -4.07 -12.12
N ALA A 52 -17.51 -4.82 -13.12
CA ALA A 52 -17.47 -4.39 -14.52
C ALA A 52 -18.31 -3.12 -14.74
N LEU A 53 -19.55 -3.09 -14.25
CA LEU A 53 -20.43 -1.92 -14.35
C LEU A 53 -19.82 -0.68 -13.67
N LYS A 54 -19.18 -0.84 -12.51
CA LYS A 54 -18.49 0.25 -11.78
C LYS A 54 -17.37 0.87 -12.62
N LYS A 55 -16.68 0.05 -13.40
CA LYS A 55 -15.57 0.46 -14.27
C LYS A 55 -16.06 1.11 -15.57
N ASP A 56 -17.10 0.52 -16.17
CA ASP A 56 -17.58 0.90 -17.53
C ASP A 56 -18.57 2.05 -17.48
N ASP A 57 -19.51 2.03 -16.51
CA ASP A 57 -20.52 3.07 -16.30
C ASP A 57 -20.75 3.33 -14.82
N ARG A 58 -19.96 4.24 -14.27
CA ARG A 58 -20.04 4.62 -12.86
C ARG A 58 -21.39 5.23 -12.49
N ALA A 59 -22.07 5.92 -13.41
CA ALA A 59 -23.36 6.56 -13.13
C ALA A 59 -24.46 5.52 -12.97
N ALA A 60 -24.50 4.50 -13.86
CA ALA A 60 -25.41 3.36 -13.74
C ALA A 60 -25.14 2.56 -12.47
N PHE A 61 -23.87 2.35 -12.12
CA PHE A 61 -23.49 1.68 -10.87
C PHE A 61 -24.01 2.43 -9.63
N GLU A 62 -23.81 3.73 -9.52
CA GLU A 62 -24.28 4.53 -8.37
C GLU A 62 -25.82 4.55 -8.29
N ALA A 63 -26.50 4.58 -9.43
CA ALA A 63 -27.96 4.48 -9.50
C ALA A 63 -28.46 3.13 -8.95
N LEU A 64 -27.84 2.01 -9.38
CA LEU A 64 -28.15 0.66 -8.93
C LEU A 64 -27.81 0.49 -7.43
N ARG A 65 -26.66 0.95 -7.00
CA ARG A 65 -26.21 0.96 -5.61
C ARG A 65 -27.21 1.68 -4.69
N SER A 66 -27.73 2.83 -5.14
CA SER A 66 -28.77 3.56 -4.41
C SER A 66 -30.07 2.76 -4.28
N LYS A 67 -30.48 2.02 -5.31
CA LYS A 67 -31.65 1.15 -5.27
C LYS A 67 -31.44 -0.04 -4.31
N LEU A 68 -30.27 -0.69 -4.38
CA LEU A 68 -29.88 -1.78 -3.48
C LEU A 68 -29.86 -1.32 -2.00
N LYS A 69 -29.38 -0.11 -1.72
CA LYS A 69 -29.45 0.48 -0.38
C LYS A 69 -30.89 0.62 0.12
N LYS A 70 -31.81 1.07 -0.74
CA LYS A 70 -33.25 1.18 -0.42
C LYS A 70 -33.90 -0.19 -0.23
N ALA A 71 -33.45 -1.22 -0.91
CA ALA A 71 -33.88 -2.61 -0.75
C ALA A 71 -33.31 -3.29 0.52
N GLY A 72 -32.48 -2.60 1.31
CA GLY A 72 -31.93 -3.13 2.56
C GLY A 72 -30.55 -3.76 2.47
N CYS A 73 -29.90 -3.72 1.30
CA CYS A 73 -28.54 -4.22 1.14
C CYS A 73 -27.54 -3.36 1.91
N ARG A 74 -26.58 -4.01 2.59
CA ARG A 74 -25.46 -3.37 3.28
C ARG A 74 -24.39 -2.92 2.26
N VAL A 75 -24.58 -1.72 1.70
CA VAL A 75 -23.74 -1.22 0.59
C VAL A 75 -22.26 -1.09 0.94
N THR A 76 -21.88 -0.88 2.21
CA THR A 76 -20.47 -0.87 2.63
C THR A 76 -19.82 -2.25 2.46
N ALA A 77 -20.50 -3.29 2.94
CA ALA A 77 -20.04 -4.67 2.75
C ALA A 77 -20.05 -5.09 1.26
N LEU A 78 -21.02 -4.59 0.48
CA LEU A 78 -21.08 -4.83 -0.95
C LEU A 78 -19.91 -4.16 -1.67
N ASP A 79 -19.56 -2.93 -1.33
CA ASP A 79 -18.42 -2.21 -1.89
C ASP A 79 -17.09 -2.92 -1.58
N GLU A 80 -16.96 -3.49 -0.36
CA GLU A 80 -15.82 -4.32 0.05
C GLU A 80 -15.77 -5.62 -0.76
N ALA A 81 -16.89 -6.34 -0.90
CA ALA A 81 -16.96 -7.58 -1.66
C ALA A 81 -16.66 -7.38 -3.16
N ILE A 82 -17.15 -6.29 -3.76
CA ILE A 82 -16.82 -5.93 -5.15
C ILE A 82 -15.32 -5.65 -5.32
N ALA A 83 -14.69 -5.00 -4.33
CA ALA A 83 -13.26 -4.75 -4.34
C ALA A 83 -12.45 -6.04 -4.22
N ASP A 84 -12.90 -6.97 -3.38
CA ASP A 84 -12.29 -8.30 -3.20
C ASP A 84 -12.37 -9.13 -4.49
N GLU A 85 -13.54 -9.17 -5.15
CA GLU A 85 -13.77 -9.96 -6.38
C GLU A 85 -13.01 -9.40 -7.57
N SER A 86 -12.93 -8.09 -7.70
CA SER A 86 -12.21 -7.44 -8.80
C SER A 86 -10.68 -7.57 -8.72
N GLY A 87 -10.15 -8.25 -7.70
CA GLY A 87 -8.71 -8.27 -7.41
C GLY A 87 -8.18 -6.90 -6.94
N GLU A 88 -9.09 -5.93 -6.80
CA GLU A 88 -8.87 -4.65 -6.13
C GLU A 88 -8.95 -4.80 -4.59
N ALA A 89 -8.86 -6.02 -4.08
CA ALA A 89 -8.74 -6.37 -2.66
C ALA A 89 -7.42 -5.90 -2.01
N GLY A 90 -6.72 -5.07 -2.73
CA GLY A 90 -5.75 -4.11 -2.28
C GLY A 90 -6.09 -2.70 -2.71
N GLY A 91 -7.34 -2.44 -3.15
CA GLY A 91 -7.76 -1.18 -3.82
C GLY A 91 -8.20 -0.03 -2.91
N ARG A 92 -7.73 0.02 -1.68
CA ARG A 92 -7.20 1.27 -1.14
C ARG A 92 -5.78 1.37 -1.67
N GLY A 93 -5.53 2.28 -2.60
CA GLY A 93 -4.15 2.65 -2.95
C GLY A 93 -3.33 2.81 -1.66
N PRO A 94 -2.01 2.71 -1.71
CA PRO A 94 -1.19 2.73 -0.51
C PRO A 94 -1.61 3.90 0.37
N THR A 95 -1.87 3.64 1.64
CA THR A 95 -2.21 4.71 2.60
C THR A 95 -1.01 5.65 2.74
N GLN A 96 -1.24 6.86 3.24
CA GLN A 96 -0.12 7.76 3.52
C GLN A 96 0.93 7.12 4.44
N ALA A 97 0.51 6.24 5.36
CA ALA A 97 1.43 5.52 6.23
C ALA A 97 2.25 4.48 5.44
N ASP A 98 1.64 3.76 4.50
CA ASP A 98 2.34 2.78 3.67
C ASP A 98 3.39 3.47 2.79
N ILE A 99 3.06 4.60 2.17
CA ILE A 99 4.00 5.41 1.37
C ILE A 99 5.17 5.88 2.25
N LEU A 100 4.90 6.36 3.46
CA LEU A 100 5.95 6.79 4.39
C LEU A 100 6.88 5.64 4.79
N ILE A 101 6.33 4.45 5.04
CA ILE A 101 7.10 3.25 5.37
C ILE A 101 7.97 2.82 4.18
N GLU A 102 7.44 2.89 2.97
CA GLU A 102 8.19 2.60 1.75
C GLU A 102 9.33 3.59 1.53
N LEU A 103 9.09 4.88 1.68
CA LEU A 103 10.11 5.91 1.57
C LEU A 103 11.23 5.75 2.61
N ALA A 104 10.92 5.24 3.79
CA ALA A 104 11.90 4.96 4.83
C ALA A 104 12.83 3.78 4.51
N GLN A 105 12.52 2.94 3.51
CA GLN A 105 13.39 1.82 3.09
C GLN A 105 14.73 2.29 2.52
N SER A 106 14.85 3.56 2.12
CA SER A 106 16.12 4.15 1.72
C SER A 106 17.09 4.41 2.88
N ALA A 107 16.62 4.28 4.12
CA ALA A 107 17.41 4.40 5.34
C ALA A 107 17.88 3.02 5.82
N GLU A 108 19.10 2.92 6.33
CA GLU A 108 19.58 1.72 6.98
C GLU A 108 19.18 1.75 8.47
N LEU A 109 18.25 0.89 8.84
CA LEU A 109 17.71 0.84 10.20
C LEU A 109 18.59 -0.02 11.12
N PHE A 110 18.66 0.34 12.38
CA PHE A 110 19.27 -0.47 13.43
C PHE A 110 18.75 -0.04 14.82
N HIS A 111 19.09 -0.77 15.86
CA HIS A 111 18.77 -0.42 17.23
C HIS A 111 20.00 -0.50 18.14
N THR A 112 19.97 0.24 19.24
CA THR A 112 20.98 0.18 20.28
C THR A 112 20.61 -0.85 21.36
N PRO A 113 21.54 -1.31 22.21
CA PRO A 113 21.28 -2.29 23.26
C PRO A 113 20.17 -1.89 24.26
N ASP A 114 19.88 -0.60 24.40
CA ASP A 114 18.77 -0.08 25.20
C ASP A 114 17.42 -0.12 24.46
N GLY A 115 17.39 -0.63 23.23
CA GLY A 115 16.18 -0.75 22.40
C GLY A 115 15.80 0.52 21.64
N SER A 116 16.62 1.58 21.66
CA SER A 116 16.34 2.79 20.89
C SER A 116 16.59 2.55 19.41
N GLY A 117 15.60 2.92 18.56
CA GLY A 117 15.69 2.77 17.10
C GLY A 117 16.41 3.95 16.44
N PHE A 118 17.32 3.65 15.53
CA PHE A 118 18.10 4.61 14.75
C PHE A 118 18.02 4.30 13.25
N ALA A 119 18.33 5.30 12.46
CA ALA A 119 18.44 5.22 11.01
C ALA A 119 19.70 5.95 10.53
N ASP A 120 20.47 5.28 9.69
CA ASP A 120 21.55 5.90 8.93
C ASP A 120 21.00 6.40 7.60
N LEU A 121 21.26 7.64 7.29
CA LEU A 121 20.75 8.37 6.13
C LEU A 121 21.90 8.98 5.35
N ASP A 122 21.78 9.01 4.03
CA ASP A 122 22.63 9.88 3.21
C ASP A 122 22.00 11.28 3.14
N ILE A 123 22.67 12.24 3.70
CA ILE A 123 22.27 13.64 3.69
C ILE A 123 23.36 14.47 3.02
N ASN A 124 23.12 14.93 1.80
CA ASN A 124 24.06 15.73 1.02
C ASN A 124 25.43 15.04 0.80
N GLY A 125 25.44 13.70 0.62
CA GLY A 125 26.65 12.92 0.43
C GLY A 125 27.39 12.57 1.72
N HIS A 126 26.80 12.82 2.88
CA HIS A 126 27.32 12.43 4.19
C HIS A 126 26.36 11.44 4.86
N ARG A 127 26.93 10.44 5.51
CA ARG A 127 26.15 9.50 6.31
C ARG A 127 25.88 10.08 7.68
N GLU A 128 24.60 10.30 8.00
CA GLU A 128 24.17 10.80 9.28
C GLU A 128 23.32 9.77 10.02
N THR A 129 23.56 9.59 11.30
CA THR A 129 22.83 8.68 12.18
C THR A 129 21.79 9.46 13.00
N TRP A 130 20.51 9.19 12.78
CA TRP A 130 19.44 9.89 13.48
C TRP A 130 18.54 8.92 14.27
N PRO A 131 18.11 9.30 15.49
CA PRO A 131 17.10 8.53 16.20
C PRO A 131 15.77 8.64 15.46
N ILE A 132 15.08 7.51 15.27
CA ILE A 132 13.79 7.43 14.54
C ILE A 132 12.74 8.34 15.19
N ARG A 133 12.72 8.43 16.52
CA ARG A 133 11.83 9.35 17.26
C ARG A 133 12.31 10.80 17.27
N GLY A 134 13.47 11.07 16.69
CA GLY A 134 14.06 12.40 16.64
C GLY A 134 13.32 13.34 15.67
N LYS A 135 13.44 14.65 15.94
CA LYS A 135 12.88 15.70 15.07
C LYS A 135 13.50 15.67 13.67
N GLY A 136 14.78 15.28 13.54
CA GLY A 136 15.51 15.20 12.28
C GLY A 136 14.86 14.19 11.36
N PHE A 137 14.77 12.94 11.77
CA PHE A 137 14.17 11.85 10.99
C PHE A 137 12.71 12.14 10.61
N ARG A 138 11.91 12.65 11.54
CA ARG A 138 10.53 13.04 11.27
C ARG A 138 10.40 14.10 10.16
N ARG A 139 11.27 15.12 10.16
CA ARG A 139 11.29 16.17 9.13
C ARG A 139 11.76 15.63 7.79
N TRP A 140 12.79 14.80 7.80
CA TRP A 140 13.29 14.13 6.62
C TRP A 140 12.20 13.27 5.96
N LEU A 141 11.51 12.44 6.73
CA LEU A 141 10.45 11.57 6.23
C LEU A 141 9.27 12.38 5.65
N ALA A 142 8.87 13.46 6.32
CA ALA A 142 7.82 14.35 5.82
C ALA A 142 8.23 15.05 4.52
N ARG A 143 9.50 15.44 4.38
CA ARG A 143 10.05 16.01 3.14
C ARG A 143 10.05 15.00 2.01
N ARG A 144 10.50 13.76 2.26
CA ARG A 144 10.48 12.67 1.26
C ARG A 144 9.06 12.40 0.78
N PHE A 145 8.10 12.39 1.68
CA PHE A 145 6.68 12.25 1.33
C PHE A 145 6.19 13.38 0.42
N PHE A 146 6.55 14.62 0.74
CA PHE A 146 6.20 15.76 -0.10
C PHE A 146 6.84 15.68 -1.49
N GLU A 147 8.10 15.30 -1.58
CA GLU A 147 8.80 15.12 -2.86
C GLU A 147 8.13 14.04 -3.73
N ALA A 148 7.62 12.96 -3.12
CA ALA A 148 6.97 11.88 -3.83
C ALA A 148 5.50 12.17 -4.22
N THR A 149 4.75 12.89 -3.38
CA THR A 149 3.29 13.02 -3.53
C THR A 149 2.81 14.44 -3.80
N GLN A 150 3.69 15.45 -3.67
CA GLN A 150 3.39 16.88 -3.69
C GLN A 150 2.34 17.31 -2.63
N GLY A 151 2.13 16.46 -1.61
CA GLY A 151 1.19 16.66 -0.51
C GLY A 151 1.87 16.59 0.85
N ALA A 152 1.15 16.97 1.91
CA ALA A 152 1.64 16.83 3.28
C ALA A 152 1.04 15.56 3.91
N PRO A 153 1.83 14.75 4.64
CA PRO A 153 1.28 13.63 5.37
C PRO A 153 0.47 14.12 6.58
N SER A 154 -0.61 13.42 6.92
CA SER A 154 -1.33 13.67 8.16
C SER A 154 -0.45 13.33 9.37
N SER A 155 -0.69 13.99 10.49
CA SER A 155 0.03 13.69 11.74
C SER A 155 -0.16 12.24 12.20
N GLU A 156 -1.34 11.70 11.97
CA GLU A 156 -1.70 10.32 12.29
C GLU A 156 -0.94 9.32 11.41
N ALA A 157 -0.93 9.52 10.09
CA ALA A 157 -0.18 8.67 9.16
C ALA A 157 1.32 8.68 9.48
N LEU A 158 1.88 9.87 9.75
CA LEU A 158 3.28 10.00 10.12
C LEU A 158 3.60 9.28 11.44
N GLN A 159 2.72 9.37 12.44
CA GLN A 159 2.91 8.67 13.71
C GLN A 159 2.80 7.15 13.54
N SER A 160 1.83 6.67 12.75
CA SER A 160 1.66 5.25 12.44
C SER A 160 2.88 4.70 11.71
N ALA A 161 3.38 5.41 10.70
CA ALA A 161 4.59 5.04 9.98
C ALA A 161 5.82 4.96 10.91
N LEU A 162 6.03 5.97 11.77
CA LEU A 162 7.13 5.97 12.73
C LEU A 162 7.08 4.79 13.70
N ASN A 163 5.88 4.37 14.14
CA ASN A 163 5.72 3.20 14.99
C ASN A 163 6.17 1.91 14.28
N VAL A 164 5.79 1.75 13.00
CA VAL A 164 6.18 0.58 12.20
C VAL A 164 7.68 0.60 11.89
N ILE A 165 8.25 1.76 11.53
CA ILE A 165 9.68 1.89 11.23
C ILE A 165 10.53 1.58 12.47
N GLU A 166 10.12 2.06 13.64
CA GLU A 166 10.80 1.75 14.91
C GLU A 166 10.70 0.26 15.27
N ALA A 167 9.53 -0.36 15.06
CA ALA A 167 9.37 -1.80 15.25
C ALA A 167 10.31 -2.59 14.31
N LYS A 168 10.41 -2.21 13.03
CA LYS A 168 11.36 -2.82 12.09
C LYS A 168 12.81 -2.63 12.54
N ALA A 169 13.18 -1.45 13.03
CA ALA A 169 14.52 -1.21 13.56
C ALA A 169 14.85 -2.12 14.76
N HIS A 170 13.86 -2.39 15.60
CA HIS A 170 14.04 -3.19 16.80
C HIS A 170 14.04 -4.71 16.55
N PHE A 171 13.16 -5.21 15.68
CA PHE A 171 12.95 -6.65 15.49
C PHE A 171 13.65 -7.22 14.26
N ASP A 172 13.80 -6.42 13.19
CA ASP A 172 14.27 -6.91 11.89
C ASP A 172 15.69 -6.42 11.55
N ALA A 173 16.23 -5.45 12.30
CA ALA A 173 17.50 -4.81 12.01
C ALA A 173 18.59 -5.16 13.05
N PRO A 174 19.90 -5.00 12.73
CA PRO A 174 20.98 -5.35 13.63
C PRO A 174 21.07 -4.43 14.85
N GLU A 175 21.62 -4.96 15.95
CA GLU A 175 22.02 -4.17 17.11
C GLU A 175 23.38 -3.50 16.84
N ARG A 176 23.49 -2.19 17.11
CA ARG A 176 24.72 -1.41 16.97
C ARG A 176 24.89 -0.42 18.13
N ILE A 177 26.12 -0.09 18.44
CA ILE A 177 26.42 0.96 19.45
C ILE A 177 26.45 2.32 18.73
N VAL A 178 25.77 3.31 19.29
CA VAL A 178 25.85 4.70 18.84
C VAL A 178 26.74 5.47 19.80
N HIS A 179 27.78 6.10 19.26
CA HIS A 179 28.67 6.97 20.02
C HIS A 179 28.26 8.44 19.81
N VAL A 180 28.23 9.20 20.87
CA VAL A 180 27.95 10.63 20.80
C VAL A 180 29.26 11.38 21.07
N ARG A 181 29.83 12.01 20.04
CA ARG A 181 31.08 12.78 20.07
C ARG A 181 32.37 11.99 20.35
N VAL A 182 32.30 10.94 21.14
CA VAL A 182 33.48 10.11 21.43
C VAL A 182 33.12 8.65 21.20
N GLY A 183 33.85 7.97 20.33
CA GLY A 183 33.69 6.55 20.05
C GLY A 183 35.00 5.80 20.18
N GLY A 184 34.94 4.51 20.51
CA GLY A 184 36.08 3.60 20.50
C GLY A 184 35.90 2.54 19.43
N LEU A 185 36.95 2.30 18.62
CA LEU A 185 36.99 1.24 17.62
C LEU A 185 38.41 0.70 17.50
N ASP A 186 38.59 -0.61 17.57
CA ASP A 186 39.87 -1.30 17.36
C ASP A 186 41.04 -0.75 18.20
N GLY A 187 40.77 -0.40 19.47
CA GLY A 187 41.77 0.13 20.39
C GLY A 187 42.14 1.60 20.18
N ARG A 188 41.39 2.30 19.31
CA ARG A 188 41.52 3.73 19.04
C ARG A 188 40.30 4.48 19.56
N LEU A 189 40.50 5.76 19.91
CA LEU A 189 39.43 6.69 20.28
C LEU A 189 39.25 7.71 19.15
N TYR A 190 38.01 8.01 18.85
CA TYR A 190 37.63 9.01 17.87
C TYR A 190 36.81 10.09 18.53
N LEU A 191 37.27 11.34 18.40
CA LEU A 191 36.59 12.52 18.92
C LEU A 191 36.03 13.31 17.73
N ASP A 192 34.70 13.36 17.63
CA ASP A 192 34.01 14.21 16.67
C ASP A 192 34.14 15.68 17.05
N LEU A 193 34.66 16.51 16.13
CA LEU A 193 34.84 17.95 16.32
C LEU A 193 33.51 18.73 16.17
N GLY A 194 32.48 18.10 15.58
CA GLY A 194 31.17 18.71 15.34
C GLY A 194 31.22 19.89 14.39
N ASP A 195 32.15 19.88 13.45
CA ASP A 195 32.30 20.94 12.46
C ASP A 195 31.61 20.63 11.14
N GLU A 196 31.46 21.65 10.26
CA GLU A 196 30.76 21.55 8.99
C GLU A 196 31.45 20.62 7.97
N VAL A 197 32.72 20.26 8.18
CA VAL A 197 33.50 19.39 7.31
C VAL A 197 33.71 17.98 7.88
N TRP A 198 32.98 17.63 8.92
CA TRP A 198 32.91 16.28 9.52
C TRP A 198 34.28 15.72 9.94
N ARG A 199 35.13 16.55 10.57
CA ARG A 199 36.42 16.13 11.07
C ARG A 199 36.30 15.41 12.41
N ALA A 200 37.12 14.37 12.56
CA ALA A 200 37.33 13.70 13.82
C ALA A 200 38.81 13.65 14.17
N VAL A 201 39.13 13.65 15.43
CA VAL A 201 40.50 13.39 15.94
C VAL A 201 40.58 11.91 16.27
N GLU A 202 41.55 11.22 15.67
CA GLU A 202 41.91 9.85 16.04
C GLU A 202 43.01 9.89 17.11
N ILE A 203 42.84 9.12 18.17
CA ILE A 203 43.79 8.99 19.27
C ILE A 203 44.11 7.52 19.45
N ASP A 204 45.35 7.14 19.29
CA ASP A 204 45.83 5.78 19.48
C ASP A 204 46.71 5.68 20.76
N ALA A 205 47.16 4.45 21.07
CA ALA A 205 47.98 4.19 22.25
C ALA A 205 49.40 4.77 22.14
N THR A 206 49.85 5.25 20.95
CA THR A 206 51.17 5.78 20.72
C THR A 206 51.26 7.31 20.92
N GLY A 207 50.14 7.93 21.29
CA GLY A 207 50.03 9.39 21.50
C GLY A 207 49.72 10.11 20.18
N GLY A 208 48.52 10.66 20.11
CA GLY A 208 47.94 11.21 18.87
C GLY A 208 48.85 12.17 18.12
N ALA A 209 48.68 12.16 16.81
CA ALA A 209 49.19 13.17 15.90
C ALA A 209 48.20 14.34 15.79
#